data_07f72d10318b416506699249af504479
#
_entry.id   07f72d10318b416506699249af504479
#
_cell.length_a   1.000
_cell.length_b   1.000
_cell.length_c   1.000
_cell.angle_alpha   90.00
_cell.angle_beta   90.00
_cell.angle_gamma   90.00
#
_symmetry.space_group_name_H-M   'P 1'
#
loop_
_entity.id
_entity.type
_entity.pdbx_description
1 polymer ?
#
loop_
_entity_poly.entity_id
_entity_poly.type
_entity_poly.pdbx_seq_one_letter_code
_entity_poly.pdbx_strand_id
1 'polypeptide(L)'
;LEGGGACFSGDMCKPGSGTYSETISPISKLEDSPGIFDFANPENPFADYSVVYVPYCTGDVHAGNITKDYGNGVVTEHKGFVNASNALDTMIKRFPNTTQLVVAGSSAGSFPTPVFAGMAGDRLPNADLKVFADSSGAVPDAMGFVIGNWGTLETLPDWPEIEGLT
;
A
#
# COMPACT_ATOMS: atom_id res chain seq x y z
N LEU A 1 -4.78 -1.48 2.17
CA LEU A 1 -3.36 -1.78 1.99
C LEU A 1 -2.86 -2.56 3.20
N GLU A 2 -2.35 -3.78 2.96
CA GLU A 2 -1.84 -4.67 4.00
C GLU A 2 -0.53 -4.16 4.59
N GLY A 3 -0.30 -4.39 5.87
CA GLY A 3 0.97 -4.17 6.55
C GLY A 3 1.93 -5.35 6.39
N GLY A 4 3.17 -5.22 6.87
CA GLY A 4 4.13 -6.34 6.81
C GLY A 4 5.59 -5.92 6.99
N GLY A 5 5.84 -4.75 7.55
CA GLY A 5 7.20 -4.24 7.72
C GLY A 5 7.80 -3.69 6.43
N ALA A 6 9.12 -3.62 6.36
CA ALA A 6 9.85 -3.13 5.20
C ALA A 6 11.23 -3.77 5.12
N CYS A 7 11.82 -3.85 3.94
CA CYS A 7 13.18 -4.35 3.78
C CYS A 7 14.04 -3.40 2.91
N PHE A 8 15.28 -3.23 3.29
CA PHE A 8 16.22 -2.32 2.64
C PHE A 8 17.67 -2.83 2.64
N SER A 9 17.86 -4.11 2.94
CA SER A 9 19.15 -4.81 2.85
C SER A 9 18.95 -6.24 2.38
N GLY A 10 20.00 -6.87 1.85
CA GLY A 10 19.93 -8.24 1.38
C GLY A 10 19.41 -9.24 2.43
N ASP A 11 19.84 -9.08 3.69
CA ASP A 11 19.38 -9.98 4.77
C ASP A 11 17.89 -9.80 5.08
N MET A 12 17.38 -8.58 4.96
CA MET A 12 15.96 -8.27 5.21
C MET A 12 15.06 -8.63 4.00
N CYS A 13 15.59 -8.54 2.78
CA CYS A 13 14.82 -8.70 1.54
C CYS A 13 14.92 -10.11 0.93
N LYS A 14 15.71 -11.00 1.53
CA LYS A 14 15.77 -12.39 1.04
C LYS A 14 14.44 -13.11 1.26
N PRO A 15 14.04 -14.03 0.36
CA PRO A 15 12.84 -14.84 0.55
C PRO A 15 12.80 -15.52 1.92
N GLY A 16 11.66 -15.43 2.59
CA GLY A 16 11.48 -16.01 3.92
C GLY A 16 11.97 -15.14 5.09
N SER A 17 12.42 -13.91 4.84
CA SER A 17 12.80 -12.95 5.89
C SER A 17 11.62 -12.45 6.74
N GLY A 18 10.39 -12.58 6.23
CA GLY A 18 9.16 -12.10 6.87
C GLY A 18 8.70 -10.71 6.39
N THR A 19 9.56 -9.95 5.69
CA THR A 19 9.22 -8.62 5.15
C THR A 19 9.13 -8.59 3.62
N TYR A 20 9.65 -9.62 2.97
CA TYR A 20 9.56 -9.86 1.53
C TYR A 20 9.09 -11.29 1.28
N SER A 21 8.14 -11.44 0.36
CA SER A 21 7.63 -12.75 -0.03
C SER A 21 7.40 -12.82 -1.53
N GLU A 22 7.82 -13.91 -2.16
CA GLU A 22 7.55 -14.20 -3.57
C GLU A 22 6.12 -14.73 -3.79
N THR A 23 5.41 -15.01 -2.70
CA THR A 23 4.04 -15.53 -2.72
C THR A 23 3.16 -14.76 -1.76
N ILE A 24 1.89 -14.63 -2.11
CA ILE A 24 0.86 -14.08 -1.25
C ILE A 24 0.00 -15.20 -0.69
N SER A 25 -0.43 -15.05 0.57
CA SER A 25 -1.41 -15.95 1.17
C SER A 25 -2.77 -15.78 0.49
N PRO A 26 -3.55 -16.86 0.33
CA PRO A 26 -4.92 -16.75 -0.15
C PRO A 26 -5.75 -15.78 0.71
N ILE A 27 -6.56 -14.95 0.07
CA ILE A 27 -7.45 -13.97 0.72
C ILE A 27 -8.55 -14.65 1.57
N SER A 28 -8.73 -15.96 1.46
CA SER A 28 -9.68 -16.75 2.23
C SER A 28 -9.58 -16.61 3.76
N LYS A 29 -8.55 -15.96 4.27
CA LYS A 29 -8.40 -15.64 5.69
C LYS A 29 -8.91 -14.25 6.08
N LEU A 30 -9.31 -13.41 5.12
CA LEU A 30 -9.79 -12.07 5.42
C LEU A 30 -11.13 -12.10 6.17
N GLU A 31 -12.00 -13.02 5.78
CA GLU A 31 -13.32 -13.21 6.40
C GLU A 31 -13.23 -13.69 7.86
N ASP A 32 -12.11 -14.29 8.25
CA ASP A 32 -11.83 -14.71 9.63
C ASP A 32 -11.13 -13.61 10.45
N SER A 33 -10.88 -12.45 9.86
CA SER A 33 -10.15 -11.36 10.52
C SER A 33 -11.12 -10.45 11.29
N PRO A 34 -10.75 -10.03 12.50
CA PRO A 34 -11.59 -9.12 13.30
C PRO A 34 -11.56 -7.68 12.75
N GLY A 35 -12.37 -6.81 13.35
CA GLY A 35 -12.38 -5.37 13.04
C GLY A 35 -13.14 -5.06 11.75
N ILE A 36 -12.53 -4.28 10.87
CA ILE A 36 -13.20 -3.81 9.63
C ILE A 36 -13.56 -4.93 8.65
N PHE A 37 -13.00 -6.11 8.82
CA PHE A 37 -13.28 -7.30 7.99
C PHE A 37 -14.30 -8.24 8.61
N ASP A 38 -14.77 -7.98 9.82
CA ASP A 38 -15.89 -8.72 10.42
C ASP A 38 -17.23 -8.21 9.86
N PHE A 39 -17.56 -8.66 8.66
CA PHE A 39 -18.78 -8.25 7.97
C PHE A 39 -20.06 -8.82 8.59
N ALA A 40 -19.94 -9.78 9.50
CA ALA A 40 -21.07 -10.32 10.25
C ALA A 40 -21.43 -9.49 11.50
N ASN A 41 -20.53 -8.60 11.93
CA ASN A 41 -20.75 -7.73 13.06
C ASN A 41 -21.64 -6.55 12.67
N PRO A 42 -22.84 -6.41 13.26
CA PRO A 42 -23.76 -5.30 12.95
C PRO A 42 -23.25 -3.92 13.37
N GLU A 43 -22.23 -3.86 14.23
CA GLU A 43 -21.57 -2.62 14.63
C GLU A 43 -20.43 -2.22 13.68
N ASN A 44 -20.08 -3.07 12.71
CA ASN A 44 -19.06 -2.74 11.73
C ASN A 44 -19.59 -1.71 10.73
N PRO A 45 -19.09 -0.46 10.72
CA PRO A 45 -19.55 0.57 9.80
C PRO A 45 -19.22 0.27 8.32
N PHE A 46 -18.41 -0.75 8.05
CA PHE A 46 -18.00 -1.18 6.71
C PHE A 46 -18.67 -2.46 6.26
N ALA A 47 -19.64 -3.01 7.02
CA ALA A 47 -20.30 -4.29 6.71
C ALA A 47 -20.92 -4.32 5.30
N ASP A 48 -21.44 -3.19 4.82
CA ASP A 48 -22.07 -3.06 3.49
C ASP A 48 -21.13 -2.54 2.40
N TYR A 49 -19.83 -2.38 2.69
CA TYR A 49 -18.87 -1.89 1.71
C TYR A 49 -18.33 -3.01 0.83
N SER A 50 -18.07 -2.69 -0.44
CA SER A 50 -17.22 -3.53 -1.29
C SER A 50 -15.75 -3.28 -0.91
N VAL A 51 -14.97 -4.33 -0.78
CA VAL A 51 -13.56 -4.24 -0.38
C VAL A 51 -12.65 -4.67 -1.52
N VAL A 52 -11.64 -3.84 -1.78
CA VAL A 52 -10.48 -4.20 -2.61
C VAL A 52 -9.28 -4.31 -1.69
N TYR A 53 -8.84 -5.52 -1.45
CA TYR A 53 -7.68 -5.81 -0.61
C TYR A 53 -6.41 -5.86 -1.44
N VAL A 54 -5.36 -5.16 -1.00
CA VAL A 54 -4.06 -5.13 -1.65
C VAL A 54 -3.06 -5.84 -0.76
N PRO A 55 -2.69 -7.09 -1.08
CA PRO A 55 -1.74 -7.85 -0.28
C PRO A 55 -0.34 -7.26 -0.38
N TYR A 56 0.45 -7.45 0.69
CA TYR A 56 1.80 -6.94 0.79
C TYR A 56 2.84 -8.04 0.68
N CYS A 57 3.72 -7.96 -0.31
CA CYS A 57 4.77 -8.94 -0.56
C CYS A 57 6.12 -8.33 -0.95
N THR A 58 6.16 -7.03 -1.26
CA THR A 58 7.29 -6.38 -1.94
C THR A 58 8.30 -5.71 -1.02
N GLY A 59 8.03 -5.65 0.29
CA GLY A 59 8.95 -5.12 1.29
C GLY A 59 9.24 -3.62 1.19
N ASP A 60 8.42 -2.84 0.45
CA ASP A 60 8.66 -1.45 0.04
C ASP A 60 7.55 -0.48 0.45
N VAL A 61 6.76 -0.84 1.46
CA VAL A 61 5.59 -0.10 1.98
C VAL A 61 4.59 0.31 0.89
N HIS A 62 4.39 -0.53 -0.14
CA HIS A 62 3.59 -0.26 -1.34
C HIS A 62 4.01 0.99 -2.12
N ALA A 63 5.24 1.43 -2.01
CA ALA A 63 5.71 2.69 -2.60
C ALA A 63 6.83 2.51 -3.63
N GLY A 64 7.36 1.29 -3.79
CA GLY A 64 8.49 1.03 -4.67
C GLY A 64 8.12 0.72 -6.12
N ASN A 65 9.05 1.02 -7.02
CA ASN A 65 9.00 0.61 -8.43
C ASN A 65 10.39 0.32 -9.01
N ILE A 66 11.18 -0.49 -8.35
CA ILE A 66 12.52 -0.86 -8.81
C ILE A 66 12.75 -2.37 -8.64
N THR A 67 13.62 -2.92 -9.47
CA THR A 67 14.28 -4.21 -9.23
C THR A 67 15.64 -3.92 -8.60
N LYS A 68 15.87 -4.37 -7.38
CA LYS A 68 17.07 -4.09 -6.60
C LYS A 68 17.91 -5.34 -6.43
N ASP A 69 19.17 -5.27 -6.85
CA ASP A 69 20.18 -6.27 -6.52
C ASP A 69 20.90 -5.84 -5.23
N TYR A 70 20.72 -6.60 -4.17
CA TYR A 70 21.38 -6.39 -2.89
C TYR A 70 22.71 -7.15 -2.76
N GLY A 71 23.14 -7.82 -3.82
CA GLY A 71 24.33 -8.69 -3.83
C GLY A 71 24.06 -10.09 -3.25
N ASN A 72 25.08 -10.94 -3.32
CA ASN A 72 25.05 -12.33 -2.84
C ASN A 72 23.85 -13.15 -3.37
N GLY A 73 23.37 -12.83 -4.57
CA GLY A 73 22.23 -13.52 -5.22
C GLY A 73 20.86 -13.08 -4.72
N VAL A 74 20.77 -12.02 -3.92
CA VAL A 74 19.49 -11.46 -3.47
C VAL A 74 19.05 -10.36 -4.42
N VAL A 75 18.11 -10.68 -5.30
CA VAL A 75 17.44 -9.73 -6.19
C VAL A 75 15.99 -9.61 -5.74
N THR A 76 15.53 -8.38 -5.53
CA THR A 76 14.20 -8.12 -4.96
C THR A 76 13.38 -7.21 -5.88
N GLU A 77 12.16 -7.59 -6.13
CA GLU A 77 11.19 -6.82 -6.91
C GLU A 77 10.39 -5.88 -5.99
N HIS A 78 10.89 -4.66 -5.78
CA HIS A 78 10.17 -3.60 -5.10
C HIS A 78 9.14 -2.98 -6.06
N LYS A 79 7.97 -3.61 -6.19
CA LYS A 79 6.90 -3.25 -7.13
C LYS A 79 5.58 -2.91 -6.42
N GLY A 80 5.66 -2.53 -5.16
CA GLY A 80 4.47 -2.29 -4.35
C GLY A 80 3.61 -1.15 -4.88
N PHE A 81 4.20 -0.08 -5.36
CA PHE A 81 3.46 1.02 -5.98
C PHE A 81 2.72 0.56 -7.25
N VAL A 82 3.37 -0.24 -8.09
CA VAL A 82 2.75 -0.76 -9.32
C VAL A 82 1.57 -1.67 -8.97
N ASN A 83 1.74 -2.55 -7.98
CA ASN A 83 0.69 -3.47 -7.55
C ASN A 83 -0.53 -2.71 -6.99
N ALA A 84 -0.29 -1.74 -6.11
CA ALA A 84 -1.37 -0.95 -5.51
C ALA A 84 -2.05 -0.01 -6.53
N SER A 85 -1.29 0.56 -7.48
CA SER A 85 -1.84 1.36 -8.58
C SER A 85 -2.74 0.52 -9.49
N ASN A 86 -2.33 -0.70 -9.84
CA ASN A 86 -3.14 -1.62 -10.62
C ASN A 86 -4.44 -2.04 -9.88
N ALA A 87 -4.36 -2.18 -8.55
CA ALA A 87 -5.54 -2.46 -7.74
C ALA A 87 -6.51 -1.26 -7.74
N LEU A 88 -5.99 -0.03 -7.61
CA LEU A 88 -6.77 1.21 -7.72
C LEU A 88 -7.43 1.32 -9.10
N ASP A 89 -6.69 1.06 -10.18
CA ASP A 89 -7.22 1.04 -11.56
C ASP A 89 -8.35 0.04 -11.72
N THR A 90 -8.18 -1.14 -11.16
CA THR A 90 -9.18 -2.20 -11.21
C THR A 90 -10.43 -1.82 -10.42
N MET A 91 -10.25 -1.22 -9.25
CA MET A 91 -11.33 -0.72 -8.41
C MET A 91 -12.15 0.33 -9.16
N ILE A 92 -11.51 1.34 -9.73
CA ILE A 92 -12.19 2.42 -10.46
C ILE A 92 -12.95 1.87 -11.69
N LYS A 93 -12.35 0.95 -12.43
CA LYS A 93 -13.03 0.30 -13.58
C LYS A 93 -14.25 -0.50 -13.16
N ARG A 94 -14.18 -1.17 -12.01
CA ARG A 94 -15.26 -2.01 -11.49
C ARG A 94 -16.38 -1.19 -10.84
N PHE A 95 -16.02 -0.07 -10.22
CA PHE A 95 -16.93 0.79 -9.45
C PHE A 95 -16.84 2.25 -9.91
N PRO A 96 -17.17 2.57 -11.19
CA PRO A 96 -16.97 3.90 -11.76
C PRO A 96 -17.85 4.99 -11.14
N ASN A 97 -18.94 4.61 -10.49
CA ASN A 97 -19.90 5.50 -9.86
C ASN A 97 -19.77 5.53 -8.33
N THR A 98 -18.59 5.26 -7.82
CA THR A 98 -18.31 5.31 -6.38
C THR A 98 -18.60 6.71 -5.83
N THR A 99 -19.47 6.78 -4.82
CA THR A 99 -19.82 8.03 -4.12
C THR A 99 -19.15 8.17 -2.76
N GLN A 100 -18.71 7.06 -2.19
CA GLN A 100 -17.97 7.02 -0.93
C GLN A 100 -16.78 6.06 -1.08
N LEU A 101 -15.59 6.52 -0.74
CA LEU A 101 -14.38 5.72 -0.79
C LEU A 101 -13.60 5.89 0.51
N VAL A 102 -13.22 4.77 1.12
CA VAL A 102 -12.27 4.75 2.23
C VAL A 102 -10.98 4.11 1.75
N VAL A 103 -9.90 4.87 1.76
CA VAL A 103 -8.56 4.34 1.52
C VAL A 103 -7.92 4.05 2.86
N ALA A 104 -7.70 2.78 3.14
CA ALA A 104 -7.21 2.32 4.43
C ALA A 104 -5.90 1.53 4.29
N GLY A 105 -5.05 1.64 5.30
CA GLY A 105 -3.83 0.86 5.40
C GLY A 105 -3.36 0.72 6.84
N SER A 106 -2.69 -0.39 7.14
CA SER A 106 -2.14 -0.67 8.46
C SER A 106 -0.63 -0.84 8.38
N SER A 107 0.11 -0.33 9.37
CA SER A 107 1.58 -0.43 9.47
C SER A 107 2.27 0.01 8.16
N ALA A 108 3.01 -0.86 7.48
CA ALA A 108 3.62 -0.58 6.18
C ALA A 108 2.61 -0.07 5.13
N GLY A 109 1.37 -0.57 5.15
CA GLY A 109 0.30 -0.11 4.26
C GLY A 109 -0.27 1.25 4.60
N SER A 110 -0.05 1.76 5.83
CA SER A 110 -0.53 3.08 6.23
C SER A 110 0.28 4.24 5.63
N PHE A 111 1.58 4.02 5.37
CA PHE A 111 2.46 5.04 4.82
C PHE A 111 2.01 5.57 3.45
N PRO A 112 1.70 4.73 2.46
CA PRO A 112 1.30 5.19 1.13
C PRO A 112 -0.18 5.57 1.06
N THR A 113 -0.97 5.32 2.13
CA THR A 113 -2.42 5.57 2.15
C THR A 113 -2.78 7.01 1.72
N PRO A 114 -2.10 8.09 2.17
CA PRO A 114 -2.39 9.44 1.72
C PRO A 114 -2.13 9.64 0.21
N VAL A 115 -1.07 9.04 -0.32
CA VAL A 115 -0.74 9.12 -1.75
C VAL A 115 -1.82 8.45 -2.59
N PHE A 116 -2.20 7.21 -2.25
CA PHE A 116 -3.27 6.50 -2.96
C PHE A 116 -4.64 7.17 -2.79
N ALA A 117 -4.88 7.83 -1.67
CA ALA A 117 -6.08 8.63 -1.47
C ALA A 117 -6.12 9.85 -2.41
N GLY A 118 -5.00 10.58 -2.54
CA GLY A 118 -4.88 11.66 -3.51
C GLY A 118 -5.10 11.18 -4.95
N MET A 119 -4.42 10.11 -5.37
CA MET A 119 -4.60 9.49 -6.69
C MET A 119 -6.05 9.05 -6.94
N ALA A 120 -6.74 8.55 -5.93
CA ALA A 120 -8.14 8.19 -6.02
C ALA A 120 -9.04 9.43 -6.13
N GLY A 121 -8.75 10.48 -5.36
CA GLY A 121 -9.48 11.76 -5.41
C GLY A 121 -9.40 12.43 -6.78
N ASP A 122 -8.22 12.46 -7.40
CA ASP A 122 -8.03 12.99 -8.76
C ASP A 122 -8.91 12.27 -9.81
N ARG A 123 -9.15 10.99 -9.59
CA ARG A 123 -9.87 10.13 -10.55
C ARG A 123 -11.34 9.93 -10.22
N LEU A 124 -11.76 10.20 -8.99
CA LEU A 124 -13.12 10.11 -8.48
C LEU A 124 -13.51 11.43 -7.77
N PRO A 125 -13.53 12.57 -8.48
CA PRO A 125 -13.66 13.90 -7.87
C PRO A 125 -15.00 14.14 -7.16
N ASN A 126 -15.99 13.30 -7.40
CA ASN A 126 -17.31 13.39 -6.76
C ASN A 126 -17.50 12.41 -5.59
N ALA A 127 -16.49 11.59 -5.29
CA ALA A 127 -16.57 10.67 -4.18
C ALA A 127 -16.25 11.37 -2.84
N ASP A 128 -17.03 11.08 -1.80
CA ASP A 128 -16.65 11.41 -0.42
C ASP A 128 -15.51 10.51 0.00
N LEU A 129 -14.30 11.06 0.02
CA LEU A 129 -13.07 10.34 0.28
C LEU A 129 -12.69 10.43 1.74
N LYS A 130 -12.44 9.29 2.36
CA LYS A 130 -11.90 9.17 3.71
C LYS A 130 -10.58 8.42 3.67
N VAL A 131 -9.69 8.78 4.59
CA VAL A 131 -8.37 8.15 4.75
C VAL A 131 -8.27 7.57 6.16
N PHE A 132 -7.89 6.31 6.25
CA PHE A 132 -7.65 5.62 7.50
C PHE A 132 -6.25 4.99 7.50
N ALA A 133 -5.28 5.72 8.04
CA ALA A 133 -3.88 5.28 8.14
C ALA A 133 -3.59 4.83 9.58
N ASP A 134 -3.65 3.52 9.81
CA ASP A 134 -3.42 2.92 11.12
C ASP A 134 -1.94 2.58 11.32
N SER A 135 -1.39 3.07 12.44
CA SER A 135 -0.01 2.77 12.86
C SER A 135 1.09 3.29 11.92
N SER A 136 0.84 4.42 11.24
CA SER A 136 1.87 5.22 10.58
C SER A 136 2.46 6.22 11.56
N GLY A 137 3.36 5.78 12.42
CA GLY A 137 4.05 6.65 13.35
C GLY A 137 5.00 7.65 12.66
N ALA A 138 5.66 8.50 13.46
CA ALA A 138 6.66 9.42 12.97
C ALA A 138 7.72 8.70 12.12
N VAL A 139 7.96 9.23 10.93
CA VAL A 139 8.96 8.68 10.01
C VAL A 139 10.34 9.17 10.47
N PRO A 140 11.27 8.29 10.84
CA PRO A 140 12.63 8.70 11.17
C PRO A 140 13.31 9.38 9.99
N ASP A 141 14.27 10.29 10.25
CA ASP A 141 15.05 10.99 9.22
C ASP A 141 15.74 10.05 8.21
N ALA A 142 16.02 8.81 8.64
CA ALA A 142 16.58 7.76 7.77
C ALA A 142 15.62 7.25 6.67
N MET A 143 14.32 7.54 6.77
CA MET A 143 13.35 7.05 5.79
C MET A 143 13.54 7.66 4.40
N GLY A 144 14.06 8.87 4.28
CA GLY A 144 14.42 9.45 2.98
C GLY A 144 15.38 8.57 2.18
N PHE A 145 16.41 8.05 2.85
CA PHE A 145 17.35 7.12 2.24
C PHE A 145 16.69 5.78 1.84
N VAL A 146 15.84 5.25 2.69
CA VAL A 146 15.15 3.97 2.44
C VAL A 146 14.17 4.10 1.29
N ILE A 147 13.39 5.17 1.27
CA ILE A 147 12.43 5.48 0.19
C ILE A 147 13.17 5.64 -1.15
N GLY A 148 14.30 6.35 -1.18
CA GLY A 148 15.15 6.47 -2.38
C GLY A 148 15.68 5.12 -2.89
N ASN A 149 15.90 4.15 -2.01
CA ASN A 149 16.33 2.80 -2.40
C ASN A 149 15.27 1.98 -3.12
N TRP A 150 14.00 2.33 -3.02
CA TRP A 150 12.89 1.63 -3.67
C TRP A 150 12.41 2.29 -4.97
N GLY A 151 13.06 3.40 -5.39
CA GLY A 151 12.61 4.18 -6.54
C GLY A 151 11.25 4.85 -6.30
N THR A 152 10.96 5.23 -5.05
CA THR A 152 9.67 5.81 -4.67
C THR A 152 9.50 7.21 -5.23
N LEU A 153 10.56 8.00 -5.28
CA LEU A 153 10.48 9.38 -5.76
C LEU A 153 10.03 9.47 -7.22
N GLU A 154 10.42 8.48 -8.03
CA GLU A 154 10.02 8.38 -9.42
C GLU A 154 8.58 7.88 -9.62
N THR A 155 7.92 7.43 -8.55
CA THR A 155 6.53 6.94 -8.60
C THR A 155 5.52 7.94 -8.09
N LEU A 156 5.96 8.94 -7.33
CA LEU A 156 5.05 9.95 -6.79
C LEU A 156 4.34 10.70 -7.92
N PRO A 157 3.04 11.00 -7.78
CA PRO A 157 2.33 11.83 -8.73
C PRO A 157 2.96 13.22 -8.82
N ASP A 158 2.86 13.83 -9.99
CA ASP A 158 3.35 15.19 -10.24
C ASP A 158 2.37 16.23 -9.67
N TRP A 159 2.30 16.30 -8.35
CA TRP A 159 1.47 17.27 -7.63
C TRP A 159 2.29 18.50 -7.24
N PRO A 160 1.76 19.72 -7.43
CA PRO A 160 2.47 20.96 -7.06
C PRO A 160 2.89 21.00 -5.59
N GLU A 161 2.12 20.35 -4.71
CA GLU A 161 2.36 20.32 -3.26
C GLU A 161 3.61 19.53 -2.87
N ILE A 162 4.09 18.64 -3.73
CA ILE A 162 5.32 17.85 -3.51
C ILE A 162 6.47 18.32 -4.38
N GLU A 163 6.29 19.35 -5.22
CA GLU A 163 7.36 19.95 -6.01
C GLU A 163 8.45 20.50 -5.08
N GLY A 164 9.68 20.07 -5.30
CA GLY A 164 10.83 20.46 -4.47
C GLY A 164 11.07 19.59 -3.22
N LEU A 165 10.27 18.54 -3.00
CA LEU A 165 10.56 17.51 -2.00
C LEU A 165 11.38 16.33 -2.57
N THR A 166 11.57 16.31 -3.86
CA THR A 166 12.31 15.28 -4.65
C THR A 166 13.70 15.74 -5.00
#